data_9b410efb5a6ecc328225b85eda5f4545
#
_entry.id   9b410efb5a6ecc328225b85eda5f4545
#
_cell.length_a   1.000
_cell.length_b   1.000
_cell.length_c   1.000
_cell.angle_alpha   90.00
_cell.angle_beta   90.00
_cell.angle_gamma   90.00
#
_symmetry.space_group_name_H-M   'P 1'
#
loop_
_entity.id
_entity.type
_entity.pdbx_description
1 polymer ?
#
loop_
_entity_poly.entity_id
_entity_poly.type
_entity_poly.pdbx_seq_one_letter_code
_entity_poly.pdbx_strand_id
1 'polypeptide(L)'
;MNIVIHRGTHQIGGSAIEISTASTRIILDFGNELSLDEKYIPIGFDIDGVTKGTPNCDGIVISHYHMDHLGQLTSALSEIPLYMGELSKEIALIGAEYQDRGLYLRLLGANTFRGGEAFTIGDIRIRPLVIDHSAADSYMFVIEAEGKHILYTGDFRMHGLRQHVLEKLVKTYIGEVDVLITEGTSLSRDANDPIAEVAVLDDISSYIQDG
;
A
#
# COMPACT_ATOMS: atom_id res chain seq x y z
N MET A 1 -1.69 4.17 -21.94
CA MET A 1 -1.78 3.85 -20.50
C MET A 1 -3.22 4.04 -20.03
N ASN A 2 -3.72 3.15 -19.19
CA ASN A 2 -5.03 3.24 -18.56
C ASN A 2 -4.89 3.07 -17.03
N ILE A 3 -5.73 3.76 -16.26
CA ILE A 3 -5.82 3.65 -14.81
C ILE A 3 -7.27 3.33 -14.46
N VAL A 4 -7.50 2.27 -13.71
CA VAL A 4 -8.82 1.85 -13.23
C VAL A 4 -8.79 1.72 -11.73
N ILE A 5 -9.65 2.44 -11.03
CA ILE A 5 -9.82 2.25 -9.59
C ILE A 5 -10.97 1.25 -9.42
N HIS A 6 -10.62 0.02 -9.12
CA HIS A 6 -11.60 -1.05 -8.93
C HIS A 6 -12.34 -0.88 -7.62
N ARG A 7 -11.64 -0.40 -6.58
CA ARG A 7 -12.18 -0.23 -5.24
C ARG A 7 -11.40 0.82 -4.45
N GLY A 8 -12.01 1.39 -3.39
CA GLY A 8 -11.40 2.38 -2.51
C GLY A 8 -11.85 3.83 -2.72
N THR A 9 -12.79 4.11 -3.65
CA THR A 9 -13.23 5.49 -3.98
C THR A 9 -14.33 6.03 -3.08
N HIS A 10 -15.16 5.17 -2.49
CA HIS A 10 -16.34 5.56 -1.69
C HIS A 10 -16.40 4.84 -0.35
N GLN A 11 -15.29 4.33 0.12
CA GLN A 11 -15.16 3.52 1.33
C GLN A 11 -13.77 3.70 1.93
N ILE A 12 -13.61 3.31 3.19
CA ILE A 12 -12.31 3.23 3.83
C ILE A 12 -11.74 1.83 3.62
N GLY A 13 -10.50 1.76 3.15
CA GLY A 13 -9.82 0.52 2.83
C GLY A 13 -10.33 -0.15 1.54
N GLY A 14 -9.90 -1.37 1.30
CA GLY A 14 -10.22 -2.13 0.11
C GLY A 14 -9.53 -1.60 -1.14
N SER A 15 -8.39 -0.98 -1.00
CA SER A 15 -7.67 -0.38 -2.13
C SER A 15 -7.33 -1.42 -3.18
N ALA A 16 -7.67 -1.13 -4.44
CA ALA A 16 -7.30 -1.93 -5.60
C ALA A 16 -7.29 -1.05 -6.84
N ILE A 17 -6.10 -0.66 -7.28
CA ILE A 17 -5.88 0.25 -8.40
C ILE A 17 -5.11 -0.46 -9.50
N GLU A 18 -5.67 -0.49 -10.70
CA GLU A 18 -5.02 -1.04 -11.88
C GLU A 18 -4.30 0.05 -12.66
N ILE A 19 -3.08 -0.25 -13.10
CA ILE A 19 -2.35 0.51 -14.09
C ILE A 19 -1.99 -0.43 -15.23
N SER A 20 -2.35 -0.08 -16.46
CA SER A 20 -2.05 -0.90 -17.62
C SER A 20 -1.53 -0.07 -18.79
N THR A 21 -0.58 -0.64 -19.50
CA THR A 21 -0.06 -0.20 -20.79
C THR A 21 -0.59 -1.10 -21.91
N ALA A 22 -0.06 -0.99 -23.11
CA ALA A 22 -0.40 -1.91 -24.20
C ALA A 22 0.09 -3.34 -23.94
N SER A 23 1.10 -3.55 -23.09
CA SER A 23 1.76 -4.86 -22.88
C SER A 23 1.82 -5.34 -21.43
N THR A 24 1.58 -4.47 -20.45
CA THR A 24 1.73 -4.79 -19.03
C THR A 24 0.53 -4.32 -18.24
N ARG A 25 0.11 -5.12 -17.27
CA ARG A 25 -1.00 -4.85 -16.37
C ARG A 25 -0.60 -5.16 -14.93
N ILE A 26 -0.66 -4.17 -14.05
CA ILE A 26 -0.37 -4.33 -12.62
C ILE A 26 -1.53 -3.85 -11.77
N ILE A 27 -1.62 -4.38 -10.54
CA ILE A 27 -2.52 -3.90 -9.51
C ILE A 27 -1.69 -3.32 -8.36
N LEU A 28 -2.07 -2.15 -7.88
CA LEU A 28 -1.53 -1.55 -6.66
C LEU A 28 -2.51 -1.81 -5.53
N ASP A 29 -2.03 -2.49 -4.50
CA ASP A 29 -2.78 -2.98 -3.36
C ASP A 29 -3.95 -3.91 -3.73
N PHE A 30 -4.41 -4.73 -2.77
CA PHE A 30 -5.52 -5.65 -2.97
C PHE A 30 -6.15 -5.97 -1.61
N GLY A 31 -6.87 -4.98 -1.06
CA GLY A 31 -7.24 -4.93 0.34
C GLY A 31 -8.69 -5.28 0.67
N ASN A 32 -8.93 -5.47 1.96
CA ASN A 32 -10.25 -5.56 2.54
C ASN A 32 -10.84 -4.17 2.77
N GLU A 33 -12.13 -4.01 2.53
CA GLU A 33 -12.87 -2.86 3.05
C GLU A 33 -12.88 -2.89 4.58
N LEU A 34 -12.70 -1.75 5.21
CA LEU A 34 -12.82 -1.61 6.66
C LEU A 34 -14.26 -1.28 7.03
N SER A 35 -14.81 -1.99 8.01
CA SER A 35 -16.13 -1.74 8.57
C SER A 35 -16.04 -1.63 10.08
N LEU A 36 -16.89 -0.77 10.66
CA LEU A 36 -17.06 -0.68 12.11
C LEU A 36 -17.98 -1.78 12.66
N ASP A 37 -18.64 -2.55 11.81
CA ASP A 37 -19.44 -3.69 12.21
C ASP A 37 -18.53 -4.92 12.41
N GLU A 38 -18.41 -5.38 13.65
CA GLU A 38 -17.62 -6.58 14.01
C GLU A 38 -18.08 -7.85 13.30
N LYS A 39 -19.31 -7.89 12.79
CA LYS A 39 -19.86 -9.01 12.03
C LYS A 39 -19.64 -8.88 10.52
N TYR A 40 -19.03 -7.78 10.09
CA TYR A 40 -18.77 -7.56 8.68
C TYR A 40 -17.78 -8.60 8.15
N ILE A 41 -18.18 -9.30 7.11
CA ILE A 41 -17.30 -10.17 6.34
C ILE A 41 -16.89 -9.40 5.09
N PRO A 42 -15.58 -9.18 4.86
CA PRO A 42 -15.12 -8.47 3.68
C PRO A 42 -15.66 -9.11 2.40
N ILE A 43 -16.33 -8.31 1.58
CA ILE A 43 -16.89 -8.78 0.31
C ILE A 43 -15.74 -8.78 -0.71
N GLY A 44 -15.49 -9.94 -1.30
CA GLY A 44 -14.61 -10.07 -2.44
C GLY A 44 -15.18 -9.32 -3.66
N PHE A 45 -14.35 -9.03 -4.62
CA PHE A 45 -14.75 -8.41 -5.88
C PHE A 45 -14.11 -9.11 -7.06
N ASP A 46 -14.83 -9.12 -8.18
CA ASP A 46 -14.41 -9.85 -9.37
C ASP A 46 -13.68 -8.93 -10.34
N ILE A 47 -12.46 -9.30 -10.69
CA ILE A 47 -11.66 -8.67 -11.74
C ILE A 47 -11.20 -9.76 -12.68
N ASP A 48 -11.66 -9.70 -13.95
CA ASP A 48 -11.26 -10.67 -14.96
C ASP A 48 -9.74 -10.68 -15.14
N GLY A 49 -9.15 -11.88 -15.14
CA GLY A 49 -7.71 -12.08 -15.23
C GLY A 49 -6.93 -11.80 -13.96
N VAL A 50 -7.60 -11.35 -12.86
CA VAL A 50 -6.99 -11.14 -11.54
C VAL A 50 -7.58 -12.09 -10.50
N THR A 51 -8.91 -12.11 -10.34
CA THR A 51 -9.58 -13.00 -9.38
C THR A 51 -10.27 -14.18 -10.04
N LYS A 52 -10.52 -14.10 -11.32
CA LYS A 52 -11.19 -15.15 -12.10
C LYS A 52 -10.70 -15.19 -13.54
N GLY A 53 -11.03 -16.30 -14.22
CA GLY A 53 -10.64 -16.50 -15.61
C GLY A 53 -9.19 -16.92 -15.79
N THR A 54 -8.64 -16.66 -16.96
CA THR A 54 -7.22 -16.90 -17.25
C THR A 54 -6.40 -15.72 -16.72
N PRO A 55 -5.29 -15.97 -15.99
CA PRO A 55 -4.45 -14.90 -15.48
C PRO A 55 -4.01 -13.92 -16.58
N ASN A 56 -4.26 -12.65 -16.35
CA ASN A 56 -3.88 -11.55 -17.23
C ASN A 56 -3.51 -10.32 -16.38
N CYS A 57 -2.55 -10.51 -15.49
CA CYS A 57 -1.98 -9.48 -14.67
C CYS A 57 -0.52 -9.87 -14.39
N ASP A 58 0.40 -8.94 -14.62
CA ASP A 58 1.84 -9.18 -14.52
C ASP A 58 2.39 -9.01 -13.10
N GLY A 59 1.59 -8.45 -12.20
CA GLY A 59 1.95 -8.34 -10.80
C GLY A 59 0.97 -7.54 -9.94
N ILE A 60 0.93 -7.89 -8.64
CA ILE A 60 0.27 -7.11 -7.61
C ILE A 60 1.37 -6.53 -6.72
N VAL A 61 1.38 -5.20 -6.54
CA VAL A 61 2.39 -4.46 -5.78
C VAL A 61 1.74 -3.88 -4.54
N ILE A 62 2.24 -4.27 -3.37
CA ILE A 62 1.68 -3.92 -2.07
C ILE A 62 2.46 -2.76 -1.45
N SER A 63 1.74 -1.71 -1.07
CA SER A 63 2.31 -0.53 -0.43
C SER A 63 2.75 -0.80 1.02
N HIS A 64 1.96 -1.55 1.78
CA HIS A 64 2.24 -1.94 3.15
C HIS A 64 1.35 -3.12 3.62
N TYR A 65 1.61 -3.65 4.80
CA TYR A 65 1.02 -4.92 5.27
C TYR A 65 -0.34 -4.80 5.97
N HIS A 66 -1.01 -3.67 6.03
CA HIS A 66 -2.34 -3.59 6.60
C HIS A 66 -3.37 -4.35 5.75
N MET A 67 -4.38 -4.90 6.40
CA MET A 67 -5.36 -5.78 5.76
C MET A 67 -6.25 -5.09 4.73
N ASP A 68 -6.42 -3.79 4.83
CA ASP A 68 -7.13 -2.98 3.84
C ASP A 68 -6.30 -2.70 2.56
N HIS A 69 -5.04 -3.16 2.53
CA HIS A 69 -4.15 -3.13 1.37
C HIS A 69 -3.74 -4.51 0.86
N LEU A 70 -3.79 -5.57 1.69
CA LEU A 70 -3.39 -6.92 1.26
C LEU A 70 -4.43 -8.03 1.56
N GLY A 71 -5.50 -7.73 2.28
CA GLY A 71 -6.39 -8.76 2.82
C GLY A 71 -7.19 -9.57 1.79
N GLN A 72 -7.23 -9.14 0.53
CA GLN A 72 -7.89 -9.88 -0.58
C GLN A 72 -6.89 -10.69 -1.43
N LEU A 73 -5.61 -10.78 -1.07
CA LEU A 73 -4.60 -11.49 -1.85
C LEU A 73 -4.91 -12.98 -2.07
N THR A 74 -5.66 -13.59 -1.16
CA THR A 74 -6.10 -15.00 -1.31
C THR A 74 -7.17 -15.19 -2.38
N SER A 75 -7.87 -14.14 -2.78
CA SER A 75 -8.84 -14.18 -3.87
C SER A 75 -8.20 -13.95 -5.25
N ALA A 76 -6.97 -13.44 -5.29
CA ALA A 76 -6.24 -13.31 -6.54
C ALA A 76 -5.72 -14.66 -7.04
N LEU A 77 -5.72 -14.85 -8.37
CA LEU A 77 -5.18 -16.05 -9.02
C LEU A 77 -3.73 -16.28 -8.60
N SER A 78 -3.41 -17.52 -8.24
CA SER A 78 -2.14 -17.90 -7.62
C SER A 78 -0.92 -17.67 -8.50
N GLU A 79 -1.10 -17.66 -9.80
CA GLU A 79 -0.07 -17.46 -10.81
C GLU A 79 0.42 -16.02 -10.91
N ILE A 80 -0.35 -15.06 -10.40
CA ILE A 80 0.03 -13.63 -10.48
C ILE A 80 1.13 -13.35 -9.45
N PRO A 81 2.29 -12.83 -9.88
CA PRO A 81 3.38 -12.49 -8.96
C PRO A 81 2.99 -11.40 -7.96
N LEU A 82 3.45 -11.52 -6.72
CA LEU A 82 3.32 -10.47 -5.70
C LEU A 82 4.66 -9.75 -5.52
N TYR A 83 4.59 -8.46 -5.19
CA TYR A 83 5.73 -7.61 -4.87
C TYR A 83 5.40 -6.79 -3.63
N MET A 84 6.28 -6.79 -2.62
CA MET A 84 6.10 -5.98 -1.41
C MET A 84 7.45 -5.65 -0.75
N GLY A 85 7.44 -4.70 0.17
CA GLY A 85 8.63 -4.34 0.93
C GLY A 85 9.20 -5.55 1.70
N GLU A 86 10.52 -5.62 1.82
CA GLU A 86 11.20 -6.76 2.45
C GLU A 86 10.74 -6.94 3.92
N LEU A 87 10.81 -5.88 4.74
CA LEU A 87 10.38 -5.93 6.13
C LEU A 87 8.84 -6.07 6.24
N SER A 88 8.10 -5.42 5.33
CA SER A 88 6.64 -5.54 5.25
C SER A 88 6.22 -7.00 5.06
N LYS A 89 6.91 -7.74 4.19
CA LYS A 89 6.69 -9.19 3.99
C LYS A 89 6.96 -10.00 5.26
N GLU A 90 8.07 -9.74 5.95
CA GLU A 90 8.42 -10.46 7.17
C GLU A 90 7.35 -10.29 8.26
N ILE A 91 6.89 -9.05 8.47
CA ILE A 91 5.85 -8.74 9.46
C ILE A 91 4.52 -9.40 9.08
N ALA A 92 4.11 -9.28 7.79
CA ALA A 92 2.88 -9.89 7.30
C ALA A 92 2.89 -11.42 7.44
N LEU A 93 4.02 -12.08 7.20
CA LEU A 93 4.17 -13.53 7.36
C LEU A 93 3.93 -13.96 8.81
N ILE A 94 4.49 -13.24 9.79
CA ILE A 94 4.29 -13.54 11.22
C ILE A 94 2.79 -13.49 11.57
N GLY A 95 2.09 -12.44 11.13
CA GLY A 95 0.64 -12.32 11.36
C GLY A 95 -0.16 -13.42 10.67
N ALA A 96 0.13 -13.69 9.40
CA ALA A 96 -0.60 -14.66 8.59
C ALA A 96 -0.37 -16.11 9.04
N GLU A 97 0.80 -16.45 9.59
CA GLU A 97 1.12 -17.80 10.06
C GLU A 97 0.06 -18.35 11.03
N TYR A 98 -0.44 -17.48 11.91
CA TYR A 98 -1.39 -17.85 12.96
C TYR A 98 -2.86 -17.58 12.60
N GLN A 99 -3.12 -16.69 11.64
CA GLN A 99 -4.46 -16.20 11.37
C GLN A 99 -5.05 -16.70 10.04
N ASP A 100 -4.22 -16.80 8.99
CA ASP A 100 -4.67 -17.14 7.63
C ASP A 100 -3.61 -17.93 6.87
N ARG A 101 -3.75 -19.25 6.87
CA ARG A 101 -2.84 -20.15 6.16
C ARG A 101 -2.77 -19.89 4.67
N GLY A 102 -3.87 -19.48 4.03
CA GLY A 102 -3.92 -19.15 2.61
C GLY A 102 -3.07 -17.93 2.30
N LEU A 103 -3.27 -16.86 3.07
CA LEU A 103 -2.46 -15.64 2.97
C LEU A 103 -0.98 -15.91 3.24
N TYR A 104 -0.66 -16.69 4.27
CA TYR A 104 0.72 -17.08 4.57
C TYR A 104 1.42 -17.74 3.37
N LEU A 105 0.78 -18.72 2.75
CA LEU A 105 1.33 -19.41 1.58
C LEU A 105 1.50 -18.45 0.38
N ARG A 106 0.57 -17.54 0.21
CA ARG A 106 0.63 -16.53 -0.84
C ARG A 106 1.81 -15.57 -0.64
N LEU A 107 2.02 -15.10 0.59
CA LEU A 107 3.11 -14.19 0.97
C LEU A 107 4.50 -14.84 0.88
N LEU A 108 4.62 -16.15 1.16
CA LEU A 108 5.91 -16.85 1.01
C LEU A 108 6.49 -16.69 -0.39
N GLY A 109 5.65 -16.76 -1.44
CA GLY A 109 6.04 -16.61 -2.83
C GLY A 109 6.24 -15.16 -3.29
N ALA A 110 6.02 -14.14 -2.46
CA ALA A 110 6.13 -12.75 -2.86
C ALA A 110 7.59 -12.35 -3.13
N ASN A 111 7.82 -11.63 -4.23
CA ASN A 111 9.05 -10.92 -4.52
C ASN A 111 9.19 -9.74 -3.57
N THR A 112 10.41 -9.34 -3.25
CA THR A 112 10.66 -8.20 -2.37
C THR A 112 11.37 -7.07 -3.10
N PHE A 113 11.11 -5.84 -2.63
CA PHE A 113 11.83 -4.64 -3.04
C PHE A 113 12.28 -3.85 -1.80
N ARG A 114 13.17 -2.87 -2.01
CA ARG A 114 13.65 -1.95 -0.96
C ARG A 114 13.37 -0.51 -1.35
N GLY A 115 13.19 0.33 -0.34
CA GLY A 115 12.97 1.76 -0.53
C GLY A 115 14.12 2.42 -1.29
N GLY A 116 13.77 3.21 -2.31
CA GLY A 116 14.71 3.91 -3.17
C GLY A 116 15.23 3.11 -4.37
N GLU A 117 15.13 1.78 -4.35
CA GLU A 117 15.58 0.90 -5.44
C GLU A 117 14.43 0.65 -6.43
N ALA A 118 14.56 1.21 -7.63
CA ALA A 118 13.54 1.02 -8.66
C ALA A 118 13.63 -0.39 -9.27
N PHE A 119 12.46 -0.96 -9.55
CA PHE A 119 12.31 -2.22 -10.28
C PHE A 119 11.29 -2.07 -11.42
N THR A 120 11.20 -3.08 -12.28
CA THR A 120 10.27 -3.07 -13.41
C THR A 120 9.41 -4.32 -13.42
N ILE A 121 8.15 -4.15 -13.84
CA ILE A 121 7.24 -5.23 -14.23
C ILE A 121 6.86 -4.92 -15.67
N GLY A 122 7.28 -5.77 -16.60
CA GLY A 122 7.13 -5.48 -18.03
C GLY A 122 7.75 -4.14 -18.42
N ASP A 123 6.94 -3.25 -18.99
CA ASP A 123 7.32 -1.88 -19.38
C ASP A 123 6.95 -0.80 -18.35
N ILE A 124 6.47 -1.20 -17.19
CA ILE A 124 6.17 -0.29 -16.07
C ILE A 124 7.34 -0.27 -15.09
N ARG A 125 7.92 0.91 -14.85
CA ARG A 125 8.98 1.13 -13.88
C ARG A 125 8.39 1.68 -12.59
N ILE A 126 8.77 1.09 -11.45
CA ILE A 126 8.25 1.42 -10.13
C ILE A 126 9.40 1.77 -9.21
N ARG A 127 9.35 2.94 -8.57
CA ARG A 127 10.30 3.36 -7.55
C ARG A 127 9.59 3.52 -6.21
N PRO A 128 9.80 2.59 -5.27
CA PRO A 128 9.24 2.68 -3.93
C PRO A 128 9.98 3.74 -3.10
N LEU A 129 9.24 4.60 -2.43
CA LEU A 129 9.77 5.62 -1.53
C LEU A 129 9.16 5.42 -0.15
N VAL A 130 9.99 5.24 0.87
CA VAL A 130 9.51 5.03 2.25
C VAL A 130 8.77 6.26 2.74
N ILE A 131 7.57 6.06 3.30
CA ILE A 131 6.71 7.12 3.84
C ILE A 131 6.39 6.90 5.31
N ASP A 132 5.99 7.95 6.02
CA ASP A 132 5.51 7.85 7.40
C ASP A 132 4.07 7.32 7.43
N HIS A 133 3.89 6.21 8.13
CA HIS A 133 2.61 5.57 8.38
C HIS A 133 2.69 4.72 9.65
N SER A 134 1.55 4.20 10.15
CA SER A 134 1.52 3.32 11.32
C SER A 134 2.12 1.93 11.05
N ALA A 135 2.14 1.47 9.80
CA ALA A 135 2.87 0.29 9.41
C ALA A 135 4.35 0.60 9.16
N ALA A 136 5.24 -0.21 9.70
CA ALA A 136 6.64 -0.15 9.33
C ALA A 136 6.82 -0.57 7.86
N ASP A 137 7.82 0.01 7.17
CA ASP A 137 8.11 -0.35 5.77
C ASP A 137 6.95 -0.04 4.82
N SER A 138 6.29 1.12 5.02
CA SER A 138 5.23 1.64 4.14
C SER A 138 5.81 2.46 3.01
N TYR A 139 5.20 2.37 1.84
CA TYR A 139 5.71 2.96 0.61
C TYR A 139 4.66 3.75 -0.15
N MET A 140 5.11 4.88 -0.71
CA MET A 140 4.52 5.45 -1.90
C MET A 140 5.30 4.98 -3.14
N PHE A 141 4.66 4.98 -4.30
CA PHE A 141 5.28 4.57 -5.55
C PHE A 141 5.28 5.71 -6.56
N VAL A 142 6.47 6.02 -7.08
CA VAL A 142 6.61 6.79 -8.32
C VAL A 142 6.66 5.77 -9.46
N ILE A 143 5.67 5.84 -10.34
CA ILE A 143 5.46 4.87 -11.41
C ILE A 143 5.64 5.58 -12.76
N GLU A 144 6.48 5.01 -13.60
CA GLU A 144 6.75 5.50 -14.94
C GLU A 144 6.22 4.50 -15.97
N ALA A 145 5.31 4.94 -16.83
CA ALA A 145 4.71 4.12 -17.88
C ALA A 145 4.33 4.99 -19.08
N GLU A 146 4.69 4.58 -20.30
CA GLU A 146 4.41 5.30 -21.56
C GLU A 146 4.77 6.79 -21.51
N GLY A 147 5.89 7.15 -20.87
CA GLY A 147 6.37 8.53 -20.72
C GLY A 147 5.54 9.39 -19.75
N LYS A 148 4.69 8.77 -18.94
CA LYS A 148 3.90 9.40 -17.89
C LYS A 148 4.43 9.05 -16.51
N HIS A 149 4.32 10.00 -15.58
CA HIS A 149 4.67 9.84 -14.17
C HIS A 149 3.41 9.82 -13.32
N ILE A 150 3.22 8.75 -12.55
CA ILE A 150 2.12 8.56 -11.61
C ILE A 150 2.70 8.51 -10.22
N LEU A 151 2.11 9.23 -9.28
CA LEU A 151 2.38 9.07 -7.87
C LEU A 151 1.19 8.36 -7.21
N TYR A 152 1.45 7.19 -6.64
CA TYR A 152 0.53 6.51 -5.72
C TYR A 152 1.06 6.64 -4.29
N THR A 153 0.29 7.23 -3.39
CA THR A 153 0.78 7.52 -2.04
C THR A 153 0.71 6.32 -1.10
N GLY A 154 -0.12 5.29 -1.39
CA GLY A 154 -0.55 4.41 -0.32
C GLY A 154 -1.15 5.24 0.81
N ASP A 155 -1.06 4.75 2.04
CA ASP A 155 -1.44 5.49 3.23
C ASP A 155 -0.25 6.25 3.82
N PHE A 156 -0.50 7.46 4.31
CA PHE A 156 0.54 8.27 4.93
C PHE A 156 0.01 9.15 6.07
N ARG A 157 0.91 9.60 6.92
CA ARG A 157 0.63 10.56 8.00
C ARG A 157 1.77 11.57 8.12
N MET A 158 1.51 12.69 8.81
CA MET A 158 2.48 13.77 9.02
C MET A 158 2.71 14.08 10.50
N HIS A 159 2.41 13.17 11.40
CA HIS A 159 2.56 13.33 12.85
C HIS A 159 3.33 12.18 13.52
N GLY A 160 3.86 11.25 12.74
CA GLY A 160 4.70 10.17 13.21
C GLY A 160 6.17 10.57 13.36
N LEU A 161 7.00 9.61 13.76
CA LEU A 161 8.45 9.81 13.91
C LEU A 161 9.15 10.25 12.62
N ARG A 162 8.55 9.96 11.47
CA ARG A 162 9.07 10.30 10.14
C ARG A 162 8.31 11.46 9.47
N GLN A 163 7.62 12.29 10.22
CA GLN A 163 6.76 13.38 9.71
C GLN A 163 7.42 14.29 8.66
N HIS A 164 8.75 14.49 8.72
CA HIS A 164 9.48 15.34 7.78
C HIS A 164 9.85 14.64 6.45
N VAL A 165 9.61 13.34 6.34
CA VAL A 165 10.01 12.55 5.16
C VAL A 165 9.24 12.97 3.92
N LEU A 166 7.91 13.18 4.04
CA LEU A 166 7.06 13.53 2.89
C LEU A 166 7.54 14.82 2.21
N GLU A 167 7.80 15.88 2.99
CA GLU A 167 8.28 17.15 2.43
C GLU A 167 9.59 16.98 1.66
N LYS A 168 10.53 16.20 2.22
CA LYS A 168 11.80 15.90 1.57
C LYS A 168 11.61 15.10 0.29
N LEU A 169 10.70 14.10 0.31
CA LEU A 169 10.41 13.28 -0.87
C LEU A 169 9.84 14.13 -2.01
N VAL A 170 8.84 14.97 -1.70
CA VAL A 170 8.23 15.87 -2.70
C VAL A 170 9.28 16.79 -3.31
N LYS A 171 10.12 17.43 -2.51
CA LYS A 171 11.13 18.39 -2.99
C LYS A 171 12.28 17.76 -3.77
N THR A 172 12.63 16.50 -3.47
CA THR A 172 13.91 15.92 -3.93
C THR A 172 13.75 14.75 -4.90
N TYR A 173 12.71 13.93 -4.73
CA TYR A 173 12.65 12.63 -5.39
C TYR A 173 11.42 12.40 -6.26
N ILE A 174 10.31 13.08 -6.02
CA ILE A 174 9.07 12.84 -6.77
C ILE A 174 9.09 13.59 -8.10
N GLY A 175 9.43 14.87 -8.10
CA GLY A 175 9.41 15.72 -9.29
C GLY A 175 7.99 16.03 -9.78
N GLU A 176 7.86 16.31 -11.07
CA GLU A 176 6.55 16.54 -11.69
C GLU A 176 5.83 15.21 -11.94
N VAL A 177 4.53 15.18 -11.65
CA VAL A 177 3.68 14.00 -11.88
C VAL A 177 2.50 14.38 -12.77
N ASP A 178 2.15 13.48 -13.68
CA ASP A 178 0.96 13.63 -14.54
C ASP A 178 -0.32 13.24 -13.81
N VAL A 179 -0.22 12.25 -12.89
CA VAL A 179 -1.35 11.71 -12.12
C VAL A 179 -0.97 11.52 -10.67
N LEU A 180 -1.82 11.99 -9.76
CA LEU A 180 -1.74 11.73 -8.32
C LEU A 180 -2.90 10.83 -7.92
N ILE A 181 -2.58 9.70 -7.29
CA ILE A 181 -3.54 8.80 -6.64
C ILE A 181 -3.20 8.82 -5.15
N THR A 182 -4.10 9.37 -4.35
CA THR A 182 -3.85 9.60 -2.92
C THR A 182 -5.03 9.15 -2.08
N GLU A 183 -4.74 8.76 -0.84
CA GLU A 183 -5.77 8.54 0.17
C GLU A 183 -6.51 9.83 0.53
N GLY A 184 -7.67 9.67 1.19
CA GLY A 184 -8.50 10.76 1.70
C GLY A 184 -9.24 10.39 2.98
N THR A 185 -8.73 9.43 3.74
CA THR A 185 -9.40 8.84 4.93
C THR A 185 -9.76 9.89 5.99
N SER A 186 -8.97 10.94 6.14
CA SER A 186 -9.17 11.99 7.13
C SER A 186 -9.90 13.24 6.62
N LEU A 187 -10.27 13.31 5.34
CA LEU A 187 -10.86 14.51 4.74
C LEU A 187 -12.21 14.91 5.34
N SER A 188 -12.97 13.97 5.90
CA SER A 188 -14.26 14.21 6.55
C SER A 188 -14.19 14.45 8.06
N ARG A 189 -12.99 14.42 8.63
CA ARG A 189 -12.80 14.61 10.07
C ARG A 189 -12.55 16.09 10.37
N ASP A 190 -13.02 16.56 11.54
CA ASP A 190 -12.66 17.89 12.04
C ASP A 190 -11.12 17.96 12.19
N ALA A 191 -10.55 19.07 11.73
CA ALA A 191 -9.13 19.33 11.82
C ALA A 191 -8.75 19.62 13.28
N ASN A 192 -8.52 18.56 14.05
CA ASN A 192 -7.77 18.67 15.29
C ASN A 192 -6.29 18.42 14.94
N ASP A 193 -5.41 19.31 15.36
CA ASP A 193 -3.98 19.09 15.19
C ASP A 193 -3.58 17.80 15.90
N PRO A 194 -3.11 16.78 15.19
CA PRO A 194 -2.71 15.54 15.82
C PRO A 194 -1.51 15.78 16.72
N ILE A 195 -1.50 15.17 17.90
CA ILE A 195 -0.32 15.18 18.77
C ILE A 195 0.78 14.40 18.05
N ALA A 196 1.94 15.03 17.89
CA ALA A 196 3.09 14.36 17.27
C ALA A 196 3.60 13.22 18.16
N GLU A 197 3.95 12.08 17.56
CA GLU A 197 4.48 10.92 18.31
C GLU A 197 5.72 11.26 19.15
N VAL A 198 6.53 12.21 18.72
CA VAL A 198 7.69 12.71 19.48
C VAL A 198 7.24 13.30 20.82
N ALA A 199 6.18 14.10 20.85
CA ALA A 199 5.67 14.67 22.09
C ALA A 199 5.15 13.59 23.06
N VAL A 200 4.49 12.55 22.53
CA VAL A 200 4.04 11.41 23.35
C VAL A 200 5.24 10.65 23.93
N LEU A 201 6.31 10.47 23.15
CA LEU A 201 7.54 9.82 23.65
C LEU A 201 8.21 10.64 24.74
N ASP A 202 8.26 11.98 24.60
CA ASP A 202 8.82 12.87 25.61
C ASP A 202 8.00 12.81 26.91
N ASP A 203 6.66 12.82 26.83
CA ASP A 203 5.78 12.67 27.96
C ASP A 203 5.99 11.34 28.69
N ILE A 204 6.00 10.21 27.95
CA ILE A 204 6.23 8.88 28.54
C ILE A 204 7.62 8.83 29.21
N SER A 205 8.63 9.41 28.57
CA SER A 205 9.99 9.42 29.12
C SER A 205 10.07 10.20 30.43
N SER A 206 9.35 11.33 30.52
CA SER A 206 9.28 12.12 31.76
C SER A 206 8.60 11.33 32.90
N TYR A 207 7.48 10.65 32.61
CA TYR A 207 6.80 9.82 33.62
C TYR A 207 7.68 8.68 34.15
N ILE A 208 8.51 8.09 33.29
CA ILE A 208 9.43 7.02 33.73
C ILE A 208 10.59 7.56 34.58
N GLN A 209 11.04 8.79 34.33
CA GLN A 209 12.13 9.42 35.10
C GLN A 209 11.69 9.95 36.45
N ASP A 210 10.42 10.38 36.57
CA ASP A 210 9.87 10.98 37.79
C ASP A 210 9.26 9.94 38.75
N GLY A 211 9.13 8.68 38.37
CA GLY A 211 8.58 7.57 39.16
C GLY A 211 9.64 6.58 39.65
#